data_c831374e1bf77d903c575a168d483dc0
#
_entry.id   c831374e1bf77d903c575a168d483dc0
#
_cell.length_a   1.000
_cell.length_b   1.000
_cell.length_c   1.000
_cell.angle_alpha   90.00
_cell.angle_beta   90.00
_cell.angle_gamma   90.00
#
_symmetry.space_group_name_H-M   'P 1'
#
loop_
_entity.id
_entity.type
_entity.pdbx_description
1 polymer ?
#
loop_
_entity_poly.entity_id
_entity_poly.type
_entity_poly.pdbx_seq_one_letter_code
_entity_poly.pdbx_strand_id
1 'polypeptide(L)'
;MRTAEELRYLVLAAELEGKRLLAQQLRPLGLTPSQAEVLRGLADHAPLSLNGLGSLLVCESGSSPSRLVDRIVARGLVDRRPGATDGRAVELTLTPEGERLSREVEALEEAMYATIDALAGPDIGVTLDFLRAFIDGSPSGRALARRIALSE
;
A
#
# COMPACT_ATOMS: atom_id res chain seq x y z
N MET A 1 10.88 -26.52 18.40
CA MET A 1 10.25 -25.20 18.28
C MET A 1 8.74 -25.39 18.38
N ARG A 2 8.03 -24.52 19.09
CA ARG A 2 6.55 -24.58 19.18
C ARG A 2 5.95 -24.08 17.87
N THR A 3 4.81 -24.62 17.44
CA THR A 3 4.10 -24.18 16.23
C THR A 3 3.83 -22.67 16.22
N ALA A 4 3.42 -22.10 17.35
CA ALA A 4 3.20 -20.65 17.46
C ALA A 4 4.50 -19.82 17.30
N GLU A 5 5.63 -20.36 17.75
CA GLU A 5 6.93 -19.73 17.57
C GLU A 5 7.37 -19.76 16.10
N GLU A 6 7.22 -20.89 15.44
CA GLU A 6 7.51 -21.07 14.02
C GLU A 6 6.64 -20.12 13.18
N LEU A 7 5.33 -20.08 13.44
CA LEU A 7 4.41 -19.18 12.77
C LEU A 7 4.84 -17.71 12.91
N ARG A 8 5.21 -17.27 14.10
CA ARG A 8 5.72 -15.92 14.34
C ARG A 8 6.94 -15.60 13.49
N TYR A 9 7.89 -16.53 13.39
CA TYR A 9 9.07 -16.33 12.54
C TYR A 9 8.77 -16.39 11.06
N LEU A 10 7.82 -17.23 10.62
CA LEU A 10 7.38 -17.28 9.23
C LEU A 10 6.71 -15.95 8.80
N VAL A 11 5.83 -15.39 9.62
CA VAL A 11 5.22 -14.08 9.34
C VAL A 11 6.27 -12.98 9.25
N LEU A 12 7.22 -12.93 10.20
CA LEU A 12 8.31 -11.97 10.18
C LEU A 12 9.21 -12.14 8.93
N ALA A 13 9.58 -13.36 8.60
CA ALA A 13 10.41 -13.64 7.43
C ALA A 13 9.68 -13.30 6.12
N ALA A 14 8.40 -13.62 6.02
CA ALA A 14 7.57 -13.28 4.84
C ALA A 14 7.45 -11.77 4.66
N GLU A 15 7.25 -11.00 5.74
CA GLU A 15 7.23 -9.54 5.70
C GLU A 15 8.56 -8.96 5.18
N LEU A 16 9.67 -9.38 5.78
CA LEU A 16 11.00 -8.90 5.42
C LEU A 16 11.35 -9.23 3.96
N GLU A 17 11.07 -10.46 3.54
CA GLU A 17 11.37 -10.91 2.19
C GLU A 17 10.44 -10.25 1.16
N GLY A 18 9.15 -10.13 1.46
CA GLY A 18 8.20 -9.41 0.61
C GLY A 18 8.60 -7.96 0.38
N LYS A 19 8.99 -7.25 1.44
CA LYS A 19 9.50 -5.87 1.35
C LYS A 19 10.78 -5.79 0.51
N ARG A 20 11.71 -6.73 0.70
CA ARG A 20 12.96 -6.78 -0.04
C ARG A 20 12.72 -6.99 -1.54
N LEU A 21 11.90 -7.95 -1.90
CA LEU A 21 11.56 -8.26 -3.29
C LEU A 21 10.85 -7.09 -3.98
N LEU A 22 9.85 -6.51 -3.33
CA LEU A 22 9.14 -5.35 -3.86
C LEU A 22 10.07 -4.15 -4.05
N ALA A 23 10.91 -3.83 -3.06
CA ALA A 23 11.87 -2.75 -3.16
C ALA A 23 12.87 -2.96 -4.31
N GLN A 24 13.30 -4.20 -4.53
CA GLN A 24 14.19 -4.57 -5.64
C GLN A 24 13.53 -4.35 -7.00
N GLN A 25 12.26 -4.73 -7.16
CA GLN A 25 11.50 -4.52 -8.39
C GLN A 25 11.19 -3.06 -8.66
N LEU A 26 10.92 -2.26 -7.62
CA LEU A 26 10.64 -0.82 -7.73
C LEU A 26 11.90 0.05 -7.97
N ARG A 27 13.09 -0.50 -7.73
CA ARG A 27 14.35 0.24 -7.87
C ARG A 27 14.55 0.89 -9.25
N PRO A 28 14.26 0.23 -10.40
CA PRO A 28 14.37 0.86 -11.72
C PRO A 28 13.45 2.08 -11.90
N LEU A 29 12.32 2.11 -11.19
CA LEU A 29 11.38 3.24 -11.20
C LEU A 29 11.79 4.35 -10.21
N GLY A 30 12.84 4.13 -9.42
CA GLY A 30 13.27 5.05 -8.36
C GLY A 30 12.24 5.20 -7.23
N LEU A 31 11.39 4.21 -7.02
CA LEU A 31 10.34 4.22 -6.01
C LEU A 31 10.69 3.32 -4.81
N THR A 32 10.24 3.75 -3.62
CA THR A 32 10.16 2.87 -2.44
C THR A 32 8.78 2.19 -2.38
N PRO A 33 8.62 1.08 -1.64
CA PRO A 33 7.32 0.45 -1.44
C PRO A 33 6.23 1.41 -0.93
N SER A 34 6.54 2.27 0.05
CA SER A 34 5.58 3.26 0.56
C SER A 34 5.20 4.30 -0.50
N GLN A 35 6.12 4.72 -1.36
CA GLN A 35 5.82 5.63 -2.47
C GLN A 35 4.93 4.95 -3.52
N ALA A 36 5.20 3.70 -3.86
CA ALA A 36 4.36 2.91 -4.75
C ALA A 36 2.94 2.77 -4.19
N GLU A 37 2.80 2.48 -2.88
CA GLU A 37 1.50 2.39 -2.22
C GLU A 37 0.70 3.71 -2.29
N VAL A 38 1.36 4.86 -2.15
CA VAL A 38 0.72 6.18 -2.34
C VAL A 38 0.22 6.35 -3.78
N LEU A 39 1.05 6.04 -4.78
CA LEU A 39 0.66 6.17 -6.18
C LEU A 39 -0.54 5.28 -6.51
N ARG A 40 -0.53 4.02 -6.05
CA ARG A 40 -1.66 3.10 -6.24
C ARG A 40 -2.92 3.58 -5.52
N GLY A 41 -2.81 4.01 -4.26
CA GLY A 41 -3.94 4.53 -3.51
C GLY A 41 -4.58 5.77 -4.16
N LEU A 42 -3.79 6.66 -4.76
CA LEU A 42 -4.31 7.80 -5.51
C LEU A 42 -4.84 7.41 -6.89
N ALA A 43 -4.25 6.44 -7.59
CA ALA A 43 -4.79 5.96 -8.86
C ALA A 43 -6.19 5.38 -8.71
N ASP A 44 -6.42 4.66 -7.62
CA ASP A 44 -7.69 3.95 -7.39
C ASP A 44 -8.78 4.85 -6.77
N HIS A 45 -8.39 5.88 -5.98
CA HIS A 45 -9.34 6.59 -5.11
C HIS A 45 -9.22 8.12 -5.13
N ALA A 46 -8.37 8.72 -5.99
CA ALA A 46 -8.25 10.18 -6.06
C ALA A 46 -9.57 10.85 -6.50
N PRO A 47 -9.86 12.08 -6.03
CA PRO A 47 -9.03 12.89 -5.14
C PRO A 47 -9.14 12.46 -3.67
N LEU A 48 -8.04 12.51 -2.92
CA LEU A 48 -8.00 12.19 -1.49
C LEU A 48 -7.38 13.33 -0.68
N SER A 49 -7.91 13.55 0.53
CA SER A 49 -7.21 14.36 1.52
C SER A 49 -5.98 13.62 2.05
N LEU A 50 -5.04 14.34 2.69
CA LEU A 50 -3.88 13.72 3.34
C LEU A 50 -4.30 12.65 4.38
N ASN A 51 -5.35 12.94 5.16
CA ASN A 51 -5.88 12.00 6.14
C ASN A 51 -6.56 10.80 5.45
N GLY A 52 -7.31 11.05 4.38
CA GLY A 52 -7.93 10.00 3.57
C GLY A 52 -6.88 9.04 3.02
N LEU A 53 -5.87 9.56 2.34
CA LEU A 53 -4.74 8.76 1.84
C LEU A 53 -4.03 8.01 2.97
N GLY A 54 -3.65 8.71 4.06
CA GLY A 54 -2.95 8.09 5.19
C GLY A 54 -3.73 6.94 5.83
N SER A 55 -5.06 6.98 5.77
CA SER A 55 -5.91 5.91 6.29
C SER A 55 -5.90 4.62 5.46
N LEU A 56 -5.37 4.68 4.23
CA LEU A 56 -5.26 3.55 3.31
C LEU A 56 -3.85 2.94 3.28
N LEU A 57 -2.84 3.64 3.83
CA LEU A 57 -1.45 3.17 3.78
C LEU A 57 -1.19 2.09 4.82
N VAL A 58 -0.91 0.88 4.35
CA VAL A 58 -0.54 -0.26 5.20
C VAL A 58 0.93 -0.18 5.58
N CYS A 59 1.83 0.16 4.63
CA CYS A 59 3.27 0.26 4.85
C CYS A 59 3.67 1.36 5.84
N GLU A 60 2.86 2.42 5.93
CA GLU A 60 3.09 3.57 6.80
C GLU A 60 2.03 3.69 7.92
N SER A 61 1.30 2.61 8.19
CA SER A 61 0.26 2.60 9.22
C SER A 61 0.85 2.94 10.60
N GLY A 62 0.27 3.95 11.24
CA GLY A 62 0.74 4.44 12.54
C GLY A 62 1.82 5.53 12.48
N SER A 63 2.31 5.91 11.29
CA SER A 63 3.22 7.05 11.10
C SER A 63 2.52 8.23 10.41
N SER A 64 3.19 9.39 10.39
CA SER A 64 2.66 10.57 9.70
C SER A 64 2.89 10.47 8.19
N PRO A 65 1.85 10.44 7.35
CA PRO A 65 1.99 10.34 5.90
C PRO A 65 2.49 11.63 5.26
N SER A 66 2.52 12.77 5.98
CA SER A 66 2.82 14.06 5.37
C SER A 66 4.22 14.14 4.78
N ARG A 67 5.24 13.63 5.48
CA ARG A 67 6.63 13.61 4.97
C ARG A 67 6.79 12.73 3.72
N LEU A 68 6.04 11.64 3.66
CA LEU A 68 6.03 10.76 2.48
C LEU A 68 5.40 11.50 1.30
N VAL A 69 4.24 12.11 1.50
CA VAL A 69 3.55 12.92 0.48
C VAL A 69 4.40 14.11 0.04
N ASP A 70 5.05 14.83 0.96
CA ASP A 70 5.95 15.94 0.62
C ASP A 70 7.06 15.51 -0.35
N ARG A 71 7.68 14.36 -0.11
CA ARG A 71 8.71 13.81 -1.01
C ARG A 71 8.18 13.46 -2.39
N ILE A 72 6.96 12.93 -2.48
CA ILE A 72 6.35 12.53 -3.76
C ILE A 72 5.89 13.77 -4.53
N VAL A 73 5.36 14.79 -3.86
CA VAL A 73 5.04 16.09 -4.45
C VAL A 73 6.30 16.77 -4.97
N ALA A 74 7.39 16.79 -4.19
CA ALA A 74 8.68 17.36 -4.62
C ALA A 74 9.27 16.64 -5.86
N ARG A 75 8.92 15.38 -6.08
CA ARG A 75 9.27 14.63 -7.30
C ARG A 75 8.36 14.90 -8.49
N GLY A 76 7.31 15.72 -8.33
CA GLY A 76 6.34 16.00 -9.39
C GLY A 76 5.44 14.83 -9.74
N LEU A 77 5.19 13.90 -8.81
CA LEU A 77 4.34 12.73 -9.05
C LEU A 77 2.92 12.90 -8.50
N VAL A 78 2.74 13.83 -7.56
CA VAL A 78 1.46 14.15 -6.92
C VAL A 78 1.28 15.67 -6.88
N ASP A 79 0.09 16.13 -7.24
CA ASP A 79 -0.36 17.50 -7.09
C ASP A 79 -1.16 17.69 -5.82
N ARG A 80 -1.00 18.87 -5.21
CA ARG A 80 -1.86 19.37 -4.14
C ARG A 80 -2.77 20.47 -4.70
N ARG A 81 -4.08 20.32 -4.56
CA ARG A 81 -5.07 21.28 -5.04
C ARG A 81 -6.03 21.68 -3.92
N PRO A 82 -6.58 22.90 -3.94
CA PRO A 82 -7.71 23.22 -3.07
C PRO A 82 -8.87 22.27 -3.36
N GLY A 83 -9.53 21.79 -2.31
CA GLY A 83 -10.69 20.90 -2.44
C GLY A 83 -11.86 21.58 -3.16
N ALA A 84 -12.58 20.83 -3.97
CA ALA A 84 -13.68 21.34 -4.79
C ALA A 84 -14.86 21.86 -3.95
N THR A 85 -15.10 21.28 -2.78
CA THR A 85 -16.23 21.60 -1.88
C THR A 85 -15.84 22.53 -0.75
N ASP A 86 -14.59 22.47 -0.28
CA ASP A 86 -14.03 23.35 0.74
C ASP A 86 -12.62 23.77 0.29
N GLY A 87 -12.48 25.01 -0.16
CA GLY A 87 -11.20 25.56 -0.60
C GLY A 87 -10.10 25.61 0.47
N ARG A 88 -10.42 25.29 1.74
CA ARG A 88 -9.46 25.14 2.83
C ARG A 88 -8.91 23.72 2.92
N ALA A 89 -9.63 22.72 2.41
CA ALA A 89 -9.17 21.35 2.34
C ALA A 89 -8.16 21.19 1.19
N VAL A 90 -7.09 20.44 1.41
CA VAL A 90 -6.12 20.09 0.36
C VAL A 90 -6.43 18.68 -0.14
N GLU A 91 -6.60 18.55 -1.42
CA GLU A 91 -6.80 17.29 -2.13
C GLU A 91 -5.53 16.91 -2.87
N LEU A 92 -5.26 15.61 -2.90
CA LEU A 92 -4.12 14.99 -3.57
C LEU A 92 -4.62 14.25 -4.81
N THR A 93 -3.93 14.48 -5.93
CA THR A 93 -4.16 13.78 -7.20
C THR A 93 -2.83 13.43 -7.84
N LEU A 94 -2.82 12.43 -8.74
CA LEU A 94 -1.63 12.12 -9.52
C LEU A 94 -1.39 13.19 -10.58
N THR A 95 -0.12 13.46 -10.87
CA THR A 95 0.30 14.14 -12.09
C THR A 95 0.32 13.14 -13.26
N PRO A 96 0.42 13.57 -14.53
CA PRO A 96 0.59 12.64 -15.65
C PRO A 96 1.78 11.69 -15.48
N GLU A 97 2.88 12.14 -14.89
CA GLU A 97 4.04 11.31 -14.57
C GLU A 97 3.75 10.33 -13.43
N GLY A 98 3.00 10.78 -12.40
CA GLY A 98 2.52 9.93 -11.33
C GLY A 98 1.60 8.82 -11.84
N GLU A 99 0.69 9.13 -12.77
CA GLU A 99 -0.17 8.14 -13.43
C GLU A 99 0.63 7.11 -14.25
N ARG A 100 1.63 7.60 -14.99
CA ARG A 100 2.52 6.73 -15.76
C ARG A 100 3.23 5.73 -14.85
N LEU A 101 3.87 6.22 -13.78
CA LEU A 101 4.57 5.36 -12.82
C LEU A 101 3.61 4.43 -12.07
N SER A 102 2.40 4.88 -11.74
CA SER A 102 1.40 4.03 -11.10
C SER A 102 1.03 2.82 -11.96
N ARG A 103 0.89 2.99 -13.28
CA ARG A 103 0.64 1.85 -14.20
C ARG A 103 1.82 0.87 -14.25
N GLU A 104 3.06 1.37 -14.18
CA GLU A 104 4.23 0.49 -14.11
C GLU A 104 4.30 -0.29 -12.79
N VAL A 105 3.95 0.36 -11.67
CA VAL A 105 3.81 -0.31 -10.37
C VAL A 105 2.73 -1.39 -10.43
N GLU A 106 1.56 -1.09 -11.01
CA GLU A 106 0.47 -2.05 -11.19
C GLU A 106 0.93 -3.31 -11.93
N ALA A 107 1.65 -3.15 -13.04
CA ALA A 107 2.19 -4.28 -13.79
C ALA A 107 3.17 -5.14 -12.99
N LEU A 108 4.00 -4.51 -12.12
CA LEU A 108 4.90 -5.23 -11.22
C LEU A 108 4.11 -5.98 -10.12
N GLU A 109 3.08 -5.35 -9.57
CA GLU A 109 2.21 -5.96 -8.56
C GLU A 109 1.46 -7.17 -9.12
N GLU A 110 0.89 -7.07 -10.33
CA GLU A 110 0.21 -8.19 -11.01
C GLU A 110 1.13 -9.40 -11.21
N ALA A 111 2.38 -9.18 -11.62
CA ALA A 111 3.36 -10.27 -11.76
C ALA A 111 3.68 -10.92 -10.39
N MET A 112 3.75 -10.13 -9.33
CA MET A 112 3.94 -10.62 -7.96
C MET A 112 2.71 -11.41 -7.48
N TYR A 113 1.50 -10.91 -7.73
CA TYR A 113 0.25 -11.57 -7.34
C TYR A 113 0.10 -12.91 -8.05
N ALA A 114 0.40 -13.00 -9.34
CA ALA A 114 0.42 -14.27 -10.07
C ALA A 114 1.36 -15.31 -9.43
N THR A 115 2.50 -14.87 -8.90
CA THR A 115 3.43 -15.75 -8.17
C THR A 115 2.84 -16.22 -6.84
N ILE A 116 2.20 -15.31 -6.09
CA ILE A 116 1.52 -15.63 -4.82
C ILE A 116 0.38 -16.61 -5.09
N ASP A 117 -0.45 -16.36 -6.11
CA ASP A 117 -1.58 -17.23 -6.47
C ASP A 117 -1.11 -18.65 -6.82
N ALA A 118 0.01 -18.77 -7.53
CA ALA A 118 0.60 -20.07 -7.86
C ALA A 118 1.08 -20.85 -6.63
N LEU A 119 1.48 -20.16 -5.55
CA LEU A 119 1.93 -20.76 -4.30
C LEU A 119 0.78 -21.03 -3.31
N ALA A 120 -0.30 -20.27 -3.42
CA ALA A 120 -1.35 -20.20 -2.39
C ALA A 120 -2.15 -21.50 -2.21
N GLY A 121 -2.43 -22.23 -3.28
CA GLY A 121 -3.22 -23.46 -3.20
C GLY A 121 -4.66 -23.27 -2.73
N PRO A 122 -5.44 -24.36 -2.63
CA PRO A 122 -6.87 -24.30 -2.32
C PRO A 122 -7.17 -23.86 -0.88
N ASP A 123 -6.25 -24.03 0.05
CA ASP A 123 -6.45 -23.76 1.49
C ASP A 123 -6.06 -22.33 1.91
N ILE A 124 -5.79 -21.45 0.96
CA ILE A 124 -5.36 -20.06 1.24
C ILE A 124 -6.38 -19.32 2.13
N GLY A 125 -7.66 -19.63 2.02
CA GLY A 125 -8.71 -19.01 2.83
C GLY A 125 -8.46 -19.12 4.33
N VAL A 126 -8.03 -20.28 4.81
CA VAL A 126 -7.69 -20.49 6.24
C VAL A 126 -6.54 -19.58 6.68
N THR A 127 -5.52 -19.42 5.82
CA THR A 127 -4.39 -18.54 6.09
C THR A 127 -4.81 -17.07 6.14
N LEU A 128 -5.66 -16.65 5.21
CA LEU A 128 -6.20 -15.28 5.17
C LEU A 128 -7.02 -14.97 6.43
N ASP A 129 -7.89 -15.89 6.85
CA ASP A 129 -8.73 -15.70 8.04
C ASP A 129 -7.88 -15.61 9.31
N PHE A 130 -6.85 -16.45 9.43
CA PHE A 130 -5.89 -16.35 10.53
C PHE A 130 -5.19 -15.01 10.55
N LEU A 131 -4.63 -14.57 9.40
CA LEU A 131 -3.90 -13.30 9.32
C LEU A 131 -4.82 -12.09 9.59
N ARG A 132 -6.05 -12.11 9.10
CA ARG A 132 -7.06 -11.07 9.41
C ARG A 132 -7.33 -11.00 10.91
N ALA A 133 -7.57 -12.15 11.56
CA ALA A 133 -7.79 -12.20 13.01
C ALA A 133 -6.56 -11.73 13.79
N PHE A 134 -5.36 -12.06 13.32
CA PHE A 134 -4.10 -11.66 13.96
C PHE A 134 -3.85 -10.15 13.95
N ILE A 135 -4.25 -9.46 12.88
CA ILE A 135 -4.06 -8.01 12.73
C ILE A 135 -5.31 -7.20 13.14
N ASP A 136 -6.39 -7.84 13.57
CA ASP A 136 -7.63 -7.15 13.92
C ASP A 136 -7.40 -6.07 14.98
N GLY A 137 -8.07 -4.91 14.80
CA GLY A 137 -7.93 -3.76 15.68
C GLY A 137 -6.57 -3.04 15.63
N SER A 138 -5.58 -3.56 14.91
CA SER A 138 -4.27 -2.89 14.73
C SER A 138 -4.39 -1.71 13.73
N PRO A 139 -3.43 -0.76 13.71
CA PRO A 139 -3.41 0.30 12.69
C PRO A 139 -3.36 -0.26 11.26
N SER A 140 -2.50 -1.27 11.00
CA SER A 140 -2.38 -1.92 9.69
C SER A 140 -3.66 -2.68 9.30
N GLY A 141 -4.30 -3.37 10.25
CA GLY A 141 -5.57 -4.05 10.02
C GLY A 141 -6.69 -3.08 9.65
N ARG A 142 -6.77 -1.93 10.32
CA ARG A 142 -7.74 -0.89 9.95
C ARG A 142 -7.49 -0.29 8.57
N ALA A 143 -6.22 -0.06 8.20
CA ALA A 143 -5.87 0.44 6.87
C ALA A 143 -6.24 -0.57 5.78
N LEU A 144 -5.92 -1.85 5.98
CA LEU A 144 -6.29 -2.92 5.05
C LEU A 144 -7.81 -3.06 4.91
N ALA A 145 -8.55 -3.04 6.03
CA ALA A 145 -10.01 -3.15 6.00
C ALA A 145 -10.65 -2.01 5.19
N ARG A 146 -10.13 -0.79 5.30
CA ARG A 146 -10.59 0.36 4.49
C ARG A 146 -10.30 0.18 3.00
N ARG A 147 -9.11 -0.30 2.64
CA ARG A 147 -8.78 -0.60 1.23
C ARG A 147 -9.74 -1.62 0.64
N ILE A 148 -10.01 -2.71 1.35
CA ILE A 148 -10.96 -3.74 0.90
C ILE A 148 -12.34 -3.13 0.69
N ALA A 149 -12.86 -2.38 1.65
CA ALA A 149 -14.19 -1.77 1.57
C ALA A 149 -14.34 -0.74 0.43
N LEU A 150 -13.24 -0.14 -0.05
CA LEU A 150 -13.26 0.77 -1.20
C LEU A 150 -13.10 0.05 -2.54
N SER A 151 -12.72 -1.23 -2.53
CA SER A 151 -12.52 -2.04 -3.74
C SER A 151 -13.75 -2.89 -4.09
N GLU A 152 -14.76 -2.92 -3.20
CA GLU A 152 -16.07 -3.57 -3.40
C GLU A 152 -17.08 -2.61 -4.04
#